data_f6f729314c23c62f4662de55b230b1e2
#
_entry.id   f6f729314c23c62f4662de55b230b1e2
#
_cell.length_a   1.000
_cell.length_b   1.000
_cell.length_c   1.000
_cell.angle_alpha   90.00
_cell.angle_beta   90.00
_cell.angle_gamma   90.00
#
_symmetry.space_group_name_H-M   'P 1'
#
loop_
_entity.id
_entity.type
_entity.pdbx_description
1 polymer ?
#
loop_
_entity_poly.entity_id
_entity_poly.type
_entity_poly.pdbx_seq_one_letter_code
_entity_poly.pdbx_strand_id
1 'polypeptide(L)'
;LLHVKIFKRNILLGYMHASIAFGWFMIIVIGHIEVLLYVPQKIGRLYYPIFFRYFVKQQGDISLKGAFFFFLMDFFLLVILSGVGLAMYKRLRSTALGMRRTTKPCLADRVALICLWSIFPLRLLAESFTAGIAGGSFLTIPMHWLFANFLSNDYHILPTWWAYSIALGLFFICLPFSRYMHIPTEALYIMLRNAGLKIRHPRKGFAEAQIYSCSSCGL
;
A
#
# COMPACT_ATOMS: atom_id res chain seq x y z
N LEU A 1 8.37 -8.06 8.48
CA LEU A 1 7.70 -6.79 8.19
C LEU A 1 8.26 -5.62 9.00
N LEU A 2 8.56 -5.82 10.27
CA LEU A 2 9.02 -4.72 11.16
C LEU A 2 10.50 -4.34 10.99
N HIS A 3 11.28 -5.11 10.25
CA HIS A 3 12.68 -4.80 9.90
C HIS A 3 13.52 -4.24 11.05
N VAL A 4 13.49 -4.89 12.21
CA VAL A 4 14.17 -4.44 13.46
C VAL A 4 15.65 -4.07 13.25
N LYS A 5 16.35 -4.74 12.34
CA LYS A 5 17.75 -4.43 11.99
C LYS A 5 17.91 -3.05 11.36
N ILE A 6 16.94 -2.61 10.54
CA ILE A 6 16.96 -1.29 9.90
C ILE A 6 16.72 -0.20 10.94
N PHE A 7 15.79 -0.42 11.88
CA PHE A 7 15.55 0.50 12.99
C PHE A 7 16.81 0.72 13.86
N LYS A 8 17.56 -0.35 14.14
CA LYS A 8 18.80 -0.24 14.90
C LYS A 8 19.86 0.61 14.19
N ARG A 9 19.85 0.66 12.87
CA ARG A 9 20.83 1.40 12.07
C ARG A 9 20.40 2.85 11.80
N ASN A 10 19.14 3.05 11.47
CA ASN A 10 18.55 4.36 11.17
C ASN A 10 17.05 4.33 11.47
N ILE A 11 16.64 5.00 12.55
CA ILE A 11 15.26 5.02 13.03
C ILE A 11 14.31 5.57 11.96
N LEU A 12 14.68 6.67 11.28
CA LEU A 12 13.84 7.30 10.26
C LEU A 12 13.61 6.38 9.06
N LEU A 13 14.68 5.72 8.59
CA LEU A 13 14.59 4.78 7.47
C LEU A 13 13.78 3.54 7.87
N GLY A 14 13.99 3.05 9.10
CA GLY A 14 13.22 1.94 9.66
C GLY A 14 11.73 2.25 9.74
N TYR A 15 11.38 3.45 10.22
CA TYR A 15 9.99 3.89 10.27
C TYR A 15 9.35 4.00 8.89
N MET A 16 10.00 4.67 7.94
CA MET A 16 9.51 4.79 6.56
C MET A 16 9.22 3.41 5.94
N HIS A 17 10.15 2.48 6.09
CA HIS A 17 10.00 1.16 5.52
C HIS A 17 8.91 0.34 6.22
N ALA A 18 8.91 0.34 7.54
CA ALA A 18 7.93 -0.40 8.34
C ALA A 18 6.52 0.15 8.18
N SER A 19 6.34 1.48 8.17
CA SER A 19 5.02 2.09 8.01
C SER A 19 4.39 1.76 6.66
N ILE A 20 5.16 1.77 5.58
CA ILE A 20 4.65 1.40 4.26
C ILE A 20 4.38 -0.11 4.20
N ALA A 21 5.36 -0.95 4.55
CA ALA A 21 5.24 -2.40 4.40
C ALA A 21 4.21 -3.01 5.37
N PHE A 22 4.27 -2.65 6.64
CA PHE A 22 3.35 -3.16 7.65
C PHE A 22 1.95 -2.57 7.49
N GLY A 23 1.86 -1.26 7.23
CA GLY A 23 0.58 -0.60 7.01
C GLY A 23 -0.16 -1.18 5.81
N TRP A 24 0.53 -1.40 4.68
CA TRP A 24 -0.07 -1.99 3.49
C TRP A 24 -0.55 -3.44 3.75
N PHE A 25 0.28 -4.25 4.40
CA PHE A 25 -0.11 -5.59 4.80
C PHE A 25 -1.36 -5.57 5.70
N MET A 26 -1.42 -4.68 6.68
CA MET A 26 -2.58 -4.57 7.58
C MET A 26 -3.84 -4.12 6.86
N ILE A 27 -3.76 -3.18 5.92
CA ILE A 27 -4.92 -2.79 5.10
C ILE A 27 -5.44 -3.97 4.29
N ILE A 28 -4.56 -4.79 3.71
CA ILE A 28 -4.97 -6.00 2.96
C ILE A 28 -5.69 -6.98 3.89
N VAL A 29 -5.11 -7.28 5.05
CA VAL A 29 -5.70 -8.22 6.02
C VAL A 29 -7.05 -7.72 6.53
N ILE A 30 -7.13 -6.47 6.96
CA ILE A 30 -8.36 -5.87 7.50
C ILE A 30 -9.43 -5.81 6.42
N GLY A 31 -9.08 -5.40 5.19
CA GLY A 31 -10.01 -5.37 4.08
C GLY A 31 -10.57 -6.76 3.73
N HIS A 32 -9.75 -7.81 3.78
CA HIS A 32 -10.24 -9.19 3.61
C HIS A 32 -11.17 -9.63 4.74
N ILE A 33 -10.83 -9.33 5.98
CA ILE A 33 -11.70 -9.65 7.13
C ILE A 33 -13.03 -8.90 7.01
N GLU A 34 -13.01 -7.63 6.64
CA GLU A 34 -14.21 -6.83 6.42
C GLU A 34 -15.09 -7.46 5.34
N VAL A 35 -14.50 -7.86 4.22
CA VAL A 35 -15.21 -8.56 3.14
C VAL A 35 -15.86 -9.85 3.64
N LEU A 36 -15.13 -10.69 4.34
CA LEU A 36 -15.66 -11.95 4.88
C LEU A 36 -16.80 -11.76 5.86
N LEU A 37 -16.80 -10.67 6.63
CA LEU A 37 -17.84 -10.40 7.64
C LEU A 37 -19.09 -9.71 7.08
N TYR A 38 -18.93 -8.86 6.06
CA TYR A 38 -20.01 -7.98 5.60
C TYR A 38 -20.51 -8.27 4.18
N VAL A 39 -19.91 -9.21 3.44
CA VAL A 39 -20.26 -9.52 2.05
C VAL A 39 -20.96 -10.88 1.82
N PRO A 40 -21.76 -11.45 2.73
CA PRO A 40 -22.50 -12.65 2.39
C PRO A 40 -23.73 -12.41 1.51
N GLN A 41 -24.13 -11.18 1.23
CA GLN A 41 -25.40 -10.91 0.54
C GLN A 41 -25.21 -10.12 -0.74
N LYS A 42 -25.56 -10.77 -1.86
CA LYS A 42 -25.96 -10.24 -3.19
C LYS A 42 -25.59 -8.76 -3.43
N ILE A 43 -24.32 -8.48 -3.51
CA ILE A 43 -23.88 -7.19 -4.02
C ILE A 43 -24.14 -7.21 -5.51
N GLY A 44 -25.04 -6.35 -5.93
CA GLY A 44 -25.23 -6.10 -7.34
C GLY A 44 -23.87 -5.78 -7.96
N ARG A 45 -23.53 -6.43 -9.01
CA ARG A 45 -22.41 -6.46 -9.95
C ARG A 45 -21.42 -5.28 -10.02
N LEU A 46 -21.40 -4.39 -9.06
CA LEU A 46 -20.57 -3.20 -9.08
C LEU A 46 -19.29 -3.46 -8.30
N TYR A 47 -18.23 -3.72 -9.01
CA TYR A 47 -16.88 -3.43 -8.64
C TYR A 47 -16.33 -4.16 -7.40
N TYR A 48 -15.50 -5.18 -7.64
CA TYR A 48 -14.62 -5.77 -6.64
C TYR A 48 -13.24 -5.11 -6.75
N PRO A 49 -12.94 -4.03 -6.01
CA PRO A 49 -11.58 -3.53 -5.98
C PRO A 49 -10.69 -4.55 -5.29
N ILE A 50 -9.63 -4.94 -5.95
CA ILE A 50 -8.59 -5.78 -5.37
C ILE A 50 -8.02 -5.05 -4.16
N PHE A 51 -8.13 -5.63 -2.96
CA PHE A 51 -7.62 -5.06 -1.72
C PHE A 51 -8.34 -3.84 -1.16
N PHE A 52 -9.64 -3.67 -1.44
CA PHE A 52 -10.43 -2.56 -0.95
C PHE A 52 -11.70 -2.96 -0.28
N ARG A 53 -12.10 -1.98 0.49
CA ARG A 53 -13.47 -1.87 0.88
C ARG A 53 -14.35 -1.60 -0.34
N TYR A 54 -15.47 -2.34 -0.42
CA TYR A 54 -16.45 -2.12 -1.47
C TYR A 54 -17.13 -0.77 -1.30
N PHE A 55 -17.32 -0.07 -2.42
CA PHE A 55 -18.22 1.06 -2.51
C PHE A 55 -19.66 0.55 -2.46
N VAL A 56 -20.06 0.02 -1.33
CA VAL A 56 -21.42 -0.45 -1.11
C VAL A 56 -22.15 0.62 -0.34
N LYS A 57 -23.28 1.06 -0.90
CA LYS A 57 -24.21 1.93 -0.18
C LYS A 57 -24.63 1.20 1.10
N GLN A 58 -24.25 1.71 2.22
CA GLN A 58 -24.63 1.16 3.50
C GLN A 58 -26.09 1.56 3.77
N GLN A 59 -26.99 0.59 3.69
CA GLN A 59 -28.38 0.79 4.09
C GLN A 59 -28.49 0.55 5.61
N GLY A 60 -28.72 1.61 6.36
CA GLY A 60 -28.94 1.56 7.81
C GLY A 60 -27.82 2.17 8.66
N ASP A 61 -28.03 2.18 9.97
CA ASP A 61 -27.05 2.70 10.93
C ASP A 61 -25.75 1.91 10.91
N ILE A 62 -24.64 2.63 10.98
CA ILE A 62 -23.31 2.04 11.06
C ILE A 62 -23.21 1.27 12.38
N SER A 63 -23.12 -0.04 12.30
CA SER A 63 -22.90 -0.85 13.49
C SER A 63 -21.55 -0.48 14.13
N LEU A 64 -21.44 -0.62 15.46
CA LEU A 64 -20.19 -0.37 16.21
C LEU A 64 -19.00 -1.14 15.59
N LYS A 65 -19.25 -2.36 15.11
CA LYS A 65 -18.25 -3.18 14.41
C LYS A 65 -17.80 -2.53 13.10
N GLY A 66 -18.73 -2.00 12.30
CA GLY A 66 -18.43 -1.27 11.07
C GLY A 66 -17.58 -0.02 11.35
N ALA A 67 -17.94 0.77 12.35
CA ALA A 67 -17.18 1.95 12.75
C ALA A 67 -15.74 1.61 13.17
N PHE A 68 -15.53 0.48 13.85
CA PHE A 68 -14.21 0.00 14.22
C PHE A 68 -13.34 -0.37 12.99
N PHE A 69 -13.92 -1.03 12.00
CA PHE A 69 -13.19 -1.34 10.76
C PHE A 69 -12.84 -0.07 9.97
N PHE A 70 -13.74 0.90 9.89
CA PHE A 70 -13.45 2.20 9.29
C PHE A 70 -12.30 2.91 9.98
N PHE A 71 -12.31 2.92 11.31
CA PHE A 71 -11.22 3.50 12.08
C PHE A 71 -9.89 2.82 11.80
N LEU A 72 -9.84 1.49 11.79
CA LEU A 72 -8.61 0.74 11.51
C LEU A 72 -8.08 1.01 10.08
N MET A 73 -8.98 1.05 9.09
CA MET A 73 -8.59 1.34 7.70
C MET A 73 -8.00 2.74 7.57
N ASP A 74 -8.64 3.76 8.13
CA ASP A 74 -8.14 5.14 8.16
C ASP A 74 -6.82 5.24 8.91
N PHE A 75 -6.69 4.56 10.06
CA PHE A 75 -5.47 4.56 10.86
C PHE A 75 -4.27 4.01 10.08
N PHE A 76 -4.42 2.83 9.47
CA PHE A 76 -3.32 2.25 8.69
C PHE A 76 -3.04 3.03 7.40
N LEU A 77 -4.05 3.61 6.78
CA LEU A 77 -3.86 4.52 5.65
C LEU A 77 -3.03 5.74 6.05
N LEU A 78 -3.32 6.35 7.20
CA LEU A 78 -2.53 7.47 7.74
C LEU A 78 -1.08 7.06 8.03
N VAL A 79 -0.88 5.88 8.63
CA VAL A 79 0.47 5.33 8.88
C VAL A 79 1.26 5.17 7.58
N ILE A 80 0.65 4.64 6.53
CA ILE A 80 1.29 4.50 5.22
C ILE A 80 1.60 5.87 4.62
N LEU A 81 0.63 6.77 4.61
CA LEU A 81 0.80 8.13 4.06
C LEU A 81 1.93 8.89 4.75
N SER A 82 2.09 8.73 6.06
CA SER A 82 3.21 9.31 6.80
C SER A 82 4.56 8.75 6.31
N GLY A 83 4.65 7.45 6.08
CA GLY A 83 5.85 6.80 5.53
C GLY A 83 6.16 7.23 4.11
N VAL A 84 5.16 7.29 3.25
CA VAL A 84 5.29 7.78 1.86
C VAL A 84 5.70 9.24 1.84
N GLY A 85 5.07 10.08 2.67
CA GLY A 85 5.41 11.50 2.79
C GLY A 85 6.86 11.73 3.21
N LEU A 86 7.34 10.98 4.21
CA LEU A 86 8.74 11.01 4.63
C LEU A 86 9.69 10.52 3.52
N ALA A 87 9.32 9.50 2.77
CA ALA A 87 10.11 9.00 1.64
C ALA A 87 10.22 10.05 0.52
N MET A 88 9.11 10.72 0.20
CA MET A 88 9.07 11.82 -0.77
C MET A 88 9.91 13.01 -0.28
N TYR A 89 9.74 13.42 0.98
CA TYR A 89 10.53 14.50 1.58
C TYR A 89 12.03 14.22 1.52
N LYS A 90 12.45 13.02 1.93
CA LYS A 90 13.85 12.58 1.86
C LYS A 90 14.38 12.67 0.43
N ARG A 91 13.61 12.25 -0.55
CA ARG A 91 14.01 12.27 -1.96
C ARG A 91 14.11 13.70 -2.50
N LEU A 92 13.14 14.55 -2.21
CA LEU A 92 13.16 15.96 -2.62
C LEU A 92 14.37 16.67 -2.02
N ARG A 93 14.62 16.48 -0.71
CA ARG A 93 15.79 17.02 -0.02
C ARG A 93 17.11 16.55 -0.64
N SER A 94 17.23 15.26 -0.93
CA SER A 94 18.43 14.69 -1.57
C SER A 94 18.66 15.29 -2.96
N THR A 95 17.59 15.52 -3.73
CA THR A 95 17.69 16.15 -5.06
C THR A 95 18.05 17.62 -4.93
N ALA A 96 17.44 18.35 -4.01
CA ALA A 96 17.73 19.77 -3.77
C ALA A 96 19.18 20.02 -3.31
N LEU A 97 19.74 19.10 -2.52
CA LEU A 97 21.14 19.14 -2.07
C LEU A 97 22.14 18.61 -3.11
N GLY A 98 21.71 18.28 -4.32
CA GLY A 98 22.59 17.81 -5.40
C GLY A 98 23.29 16.48 -5.12
N MET A 99 22.78 15.66 -4.20
CA MET A 99 23.41 14.39 -3.88
C MET A 99 23.41 13.45 -5.08
N ARG A 100 24.59 12.93 -5.46
CA ARG A 100 24.70 11.95 -6.54
C ARG A 100 24.02 10.63 -6.15
N ARG A 101 23.21 10.11 -7.07
CA ARG A 101 22.60 8.79 -6.90
C ARG A 101 23.66 7.71 -7.09
N THR A 102 23.78 6.80 -6.15
CA THR A 102 24.72 5.67 -6.19
C THR A 102 24.32 4.62 -7.22
N THR A 103 23.03 4.52 -7.55
CA THR A 103 22.50 3.57 -8.54
C THR A 103 21.56 4.24 -9.51
N LYS A 104 21.67 3.91 -10.79
CA LYS A 104 20.72 4.34 -11.83
C LYS A 104 19.51 3.39 -11.80
N PRO A 105 18.31 3.84 -11.42
CA PRO A 105 17.12 2.99 -11.47
C PRO A 105 16.74 2.72 -12.93
N CYS A 106 16.36 1.48 -13.24
CA CYS A 106 15.78 1.12 -14.53
C CYS A 106 14.40 1.76 -14.73
N LEU A 107 13.84 1.67 -15.92
CA LEU A 107 12.52 2.25 -16.21
C LEU A 107 11.43 1.63 -15.32
N ALA A 108 11.44 0.31 -15.16
CA ALA A 108 10.49 -0.41 -14.32
C ALA A 108 10.57 0.04 -12.85
N ASP A 109 11.78 0.26 -12.30
CA ASP A 109 11.95 0.81 -10.94
C ASP A 109 11.33 2.21 -10.78
N ARG A 110 11.47 3.06 -11.82
CA ARG A 110 10.92 4.43 -11.78
C ARG A 110 9.41 4.40 -11.82
N VAL A 111 8.84 3.63 -12.74
CA VAL A 111 7.38 3.47 -12.86
C VAL A 111 6.80 2.87 -11.60
N ALA A 112 7.36 1.76 -11.12
CA ALA A 112 6.90 1.12 -9.89
C ALA A 112 6.97 2.06 -8.67
N LEU A 113 8.02 2.88 -8.55
CA LEU A 113 8.15 3.86 -7.48
C LEU A 113 7.10 4.96 -7.57
N ILE A 114 6.86 5.51 -8.76
CA ILE A 114 5.83 6.54 -8.98
C ILE A 114 4.45 5.96 -8.65
N CYS A 115 4.16 4.75 -9.15
CA CYS A 115 2.91 4.07 -8.84
C CYS A 115 2.76 3.84 -7.33
N LEU A 116 3.79 3.33 -6.65
CA LEU A 116 3.75 3.12 -5.19
C LEU A 116 3.44 4.40 -4.41
N TRP A 117 4.03 5.52 -4.82
CA TRP A 117 3.75 6.80 -4.17
C TRP A 117 2.39 7.37 -4.51
N SER A 118 1.82 7.03 -5.67
CA SER A 118 0.50 7.50 -6.11
C SER A 118 -0.64 6.67 -5.54
N ILE A 119 -0.43 5.36 -5.33
CA ILE A 119 -1.46 4.42 -4.86
C ILE A 119 -2.17 4.94 -3.60
N PHE A 120 -1.42 5.32 -2.57
CA PHE A 120 -2.02 5.67 -1.27
C PHE A 120 -2.71 7.04 -1.25
N PRO A 121 -2.17 8.10 -1.85
CA PRO A 121 -2.92 9.35 -2.02
C PRO A 121 -4.18 9.18 -2.89
N LEU A 122 -4.09 8.43 -3.99
CA LEU A 122 -5.26 8.13 -4.84
C LEU A 122 -6.31 7.31 -4.09
N ARG A 123 -5.87 6.38 -3.24
CA ARG A 123 -6.75 5.65 -2.36
C ARG A 123 -7.47 6.56 -1.38
N LEU A 124 -6.73 7.47 -0.71
CA LEU A 124 -7.34 8.44 0.19
C LEU A 124 -8.40 9.27 -0.53
N LEU A 125 -8.12 9.73 -1.75
CA LEU A 125 -9.08 10.47 -2.57
C LEU A 125 -10.31 9.61 -2.88
N ALA A 126 -10.13 8.40 -3.38
CA ALA A 126 -11.23 7.51 -3.72
C ALA A 126 -12.11 7.17 -2.51
N GLU A 127 -11.53 6.87 -1.36
CA GLU A 127 -12.26 6.60 -0.12
C GLU A 127 -12.96 7.86 0.41
N SER A 128 -12.34 9.04 0.28
CA SER A 128 -12.95 10.30 0.70
C SER A 128 -14.18 10.64 -0.15
N PHE A 129 -14.14 10.44 -1.46
CA PHE A 129 -15.32 10.65 -2.32
C PHE A 129 -16.45 9.68 -2.03
N THR A 130 -16.15 8.48 -1.57
CA THR A 130 -17.15 7.45 -1.26
C THR A 130 -17.60 7.48 0.20
N ALA A 131 -16.93 8.21 1.07
CA ALA A 131 -17.23 8.22 2.51
C ALA A 131 -18.67 8.66 2.82
N GLY A 132 -19.26 9.54 2.01
CA GLY A 132 -20.67 9.93 2.13
C GLY A 132 -21.68 8.82 1.83
N ILE A 133 -21.29 7.82 1.03
CA ILE A 133 -22.15 6.72 0.60
C ILE A 133 -21.83 5.44 1.39
N ALA A 134 -20.55 5.12 1.52
CA ALA A 134 -20.08 3.87 2.11
C ALA A 134 -19.67 3.99 3.58
N GLY A 135 -19.64 5.21 4.12
CA GLY A 135 -19.14 5.52 5.45
C GLY A 135 -17.62 5.69 5.48
N GLY A 136 -17.11 6.30 6.53
CA GLY A 136 -15.70 6.58 6.73
C GLY A 136 -15.39 6.79 8.21
N SER A 137 -14.19 7.30 8.50
CA SER A 137 -13.79 7.61 9.86
C SER A 137 -13.05 8.96 9.94
N PHE A 138 -12.17 9.11 10.90
CA PHE A 138 -11.53 10.37 11.27
C PHE A 138 -10.67 11.02 10.16
N LEU A 139 -10.17 10.23 9.20
CA LEU A 139 -9.36 10.73 8.08
C LEU A 139 -10.23 10.99 6.84
N THR A 140 -11.06 10.04 6.47
CA THR A 140 -11.84 10.07 5.23
C THR A 140 -13.07 10.99 5.32
N ILE A 141 -13.74 11.10 6.47
CA ILE A 141 -14.90 12.00 6.64
C ILE A 141 -14.52 13.49 6.53
N PRO A 142 -13.51 14.02 7.23
CA PRO A 142 -13.09 15.40 7.04
C PRO A 142 -12.66 15.73 5.62
N MET A 143 -11.96 14.79 4.96
CA MET A 143 -11.58 14.96 3.56
C MET A 143 -12.80 14.95 2.63
N HIS A 144 -13.80 14.13 2.91
CA HIS A 144 -15.08 14.16 2.17
C HIS A 144 -15.76 15.53 2.27
N TRP A 145 -15.85 16.11 3.47
CA TRP A 145 -16.42 17.45 3.66
C TRP A 145 -15.63 18.53 2.93
N LEU A 146 -14.31 18.42 2.92
CA LEU A 146 -13.46 19.36 2.18
C LEU A 146 -13.74 19.33 0.67
N PHE A 147 -13.91 18.15 0.11
CA PHE A 147 -14.16 17.98 -1.33
C PHE A 147 -15.63 18.17 -1.71
N ALA A 148 -16.59 17.93 -0.81
CA ALA A 148 -18.01 18.10 -1.06
C ALA A 148 -18.38 19.54 -1.50
N ASN A 149 -17.63 20.54 -1.04
CA ASN A 149 -17.82 21.93 -1.40
C ASN A 149 -17.29 22.28 -2.80
N PHE A 150 -16.40 21.49 -3.37
CA PHE A 150 -15.73 21.79 -4.63
C PHE A 150 -16.18 20.90 -5.78
N LEU A 151 -16.70 19.69 -5.50
CA LEU A 151 -16.93 18.69 -6.50
C LEU A 151 -18.23 17.92 -6.20
N SER A 152 -19.10 17.79 -7.22
CA SER A 152 -20.26 16.90 -7.13
C SER A 152 -19.76 15.45 -7.02
N ASN A 153 -20.07 14.81 -5.90
CA ASN A 153 -19.46 13.54 -5.47
C ASN A 153 -19.62 12.40 -6.47
N ASP A 154 -20.76 12.33 -7.15
CA ASP A 154 -21.09 11.18 -8.01
C ASP A 154 -20.21 11.09 -9.25
N TYR A 155 -19.78 12.22 -9.82
CA TYR A 155 -18.97 12.25 -11.04
C TYR A 155 -17.49 11.91 -10.81
N HIS A 156 -17.00 12.02 -9.58
CA HIS A 156 -15.56 11.85 -9.27
C HIS A 156 -15.21 10.51 -8.66
N ILE A 157 -16.19 9.76 -8.18
CA ILE A 157 -15.99 8.43 -7.58
C ILE A 157 -15.33 7.49 -8.59
N LEU A 158 -15.90 7.37 -9.76
CA LEU A 158 -15.43 6.42 -10.77
C LEU A 158 -14.04 6.78 -11.33
N PRO A 159 -13.75 8.03 -11.72
CA PRO A 159 -12.42 8.42 -12.17
C PRO A 159 -11.31 8.23 -11.12
N THR A 160 -11.53 8.60 -9.85
CA THR A 160 -10.53 8.43 -8.79
C THR A 160 -10.28 6.96 -8.50
N TRP A 161 -11.34 6.16 -8.53
CA TRP A 161 -11.22 4.73 -8.39
C TRP A 161 -10.41 4.09 -9.52
N TRP A 162 -10.67 4.48 -10.79
CA TRP A 162 -9.89 4.02 -11.93
C TRP A 162 -8.43 4.44 -11.85
N ALA A 163 -8.16 5.70 -11.50
CA ALA A 163 -6.81 6.19 -11.33
C ALA A 163 -6.02 5.36 -10.30
N TYR A 164 -6.66 5.07 -9.16
CA TYR A 164 -6.08 4.18 -8.17
C TYR A 164 -5.84 2.76 -8.70
N SER A 165 -6.85 2.14 -9.34
CA SER A 165 -6.77 0.76 -9.86
C SER A 165 -5.70 0.63 -10.93
N ILE A 166 -5.57 1.63 -11.82
CA ILE A 166 -4.53 1.67 -12.84
C ILE A 166 -3.14 1.79 -12.18
N ALA A 167 -2.97 2.67 -11.19
CA ALA A 167 -1.70 2.81 -10.48
C ALA A 167 -1.29 1.51 -9.78
N LEU A 168 -2.25 0.84 -9.16
CA LEU A 168 -2.04 -0.46 -8.51
C LEU A 168 -1.70 -1.55 -9.54
N GLY A 169 -2.45 -1.64 -10.63
CA GLY A 169 -2.22 -2.61 -11.70
C GLY A 169 -0.84 -2.43 -12.34
N LEU A 170 -0.45 -1.20 -12.66
CA LEU A 170 0.88 -0.88 -13.19
C LEU A 170 2.00 -1.24 -12.20
N PHE A 171 1.78 -1.00 -10.91
CA PHE A 171 2.74 -1.42 -9.88
C PHE A 171 2.95 -2.94 -9.91
N PHE A 172 1.87 -3.73 -9.95
CA PHE A 172 1.97 -5.19 -10.01
C PHE A 172 2.60 -5.70 -11.31
N ILE A 173 2.32 -5.07 -12.46
CA ILE A 173 2.95 -5.41 -13.74
C ILE A 173 4.46 -5.12 -13.69
N CYS A 174 4.87 -4.00 -13.09
CA CYS A 174 6.27 -3.63 -12.96
C CYS A 174 7.00 -4.39 -11.85
N LEU A 175 6.29 -5.03 -10.93
CA LEU A 175 6.87 -5.67 -9.75
C LEU A 175 7.95 -6.71 -10.11
N PRO A 176 7.74 -7.68 -11.03
CA PRO A 176 8.75 -8.69 -11.37
C PRO A 176 10.00 -8.11 -12.05
N PHE A 177 9.90 -6.92 -12.65
CA PHE A 177 11.00 -6.26 -13.35
C PHE A 177 11.66 -5.15 -12.53
N SER A 178 11.25 -4.98 -11.28
CA SER A 178 11.70 -3.91 -10.40
C SER A 178 12.32 -4.45 -9.12
N ARG A 179 13.00 -3.57 -8.39
CA ARG A 179 13.55 -3.88 -7.05
C ARG A 179 12.50 -4.32 -6.04
N TYR A 180 11.24 -4.03 -6.30
CA TYR A 180 10.12 -4.40 -5.43
C TYR A 180 9.82 -5.90 -5.44
N MET A 181 10.43 -6.66 -6.38
CA MET A 181 10.39 -8.13 -6.38
C MET A 181 10.91 -8.74 -5.07
N HIS A 182 11.73 -8.00 -4.29
CA HIS A 182 12.18 -8.47 -2.98
C HIS A 182 11.01 -8.74 -2.01
N ILE A 183 9.86 -8.09 -2.17
CA ILE A 183 8.71 -8.27 -1.28
C ILE A 183 8.17 -9.72 -1.33
N PRO A 184 7.73 -10.25 -2.49
CA PRO A 184 7.27 -11.63 -2.57
C PRO A 184 8.41 -12.66 -2.42
N THR A 185 9.61 -12.35 -2.90
CA THR A 185 10.75 -13.27 -2.79
C THR A 185 11.24 -13.43 -1.35
N GLU A 186 11.26 -12.36 -0.55
CA GLU A 186 11.59 -12.41 0.87
C GLU A 186 10.55 -13.24 1.65
N ALA A 187 9.25 -13.04 1.35
CA ALA A 187 8.19 -13.83 1.98
C ALA A 187 8.34 -15.33 1.66
N LEU A 188 8.57 -15.66 0.39
CA LEU A 188 8.80 -17.04 -0.05
C LEU A 188 10.07 -17.62 0.61
N TYR A 189 11.14 -16.85 0.69
CA TYR A 189 12.38 -17.26 1.33
C TYR A 189 12.19 -17.60 2.81
N ILE A 190 11.45 -16.78 3.55
CA ILE A 190 11.12 -17.04 4.95
C ILE A 190 10.31 -18.34 5.09
N MET A 191 9.30 -18.56 4.24
CA MET A 191 8.49 -19.77 4.24
C MET A 191 9.34 -21.02 3.97
N LEU A 192 10.19 -21.00 2.94
CA LEU A 192 11.05 -22.12 2.56
C LEU A 192 12.08 -22.43 3.65
N ARG A 193 12.65 -21.41 4.28
CA ARG A 193 13.56 -21.58 5.40
C ARG A 193 12.88 -22.22 6.62
N ASN A 194 11.67 -21.80 6.93
CA ASN A 194 10.89 -22.38 8.03
C ASN A 194 10.46 -23.82 7.73
N ALA A 195 10.27 -24.18 6.46
CA ALA A 195 10.04 -25.56 6.01
C ALA A 195 11.30 -26.45 6.07
N GLY A 196 12.43 -25.95 6.58
CA GLY A 196 13.65 -26.72 6.78
C GLY A 196 14.58 -26.80 5.57
N LEU A 197 14.29 -26.06 4.49
CA LEU A 197 15.17 -25.99 3.34
C LEU A 197 16.45 -25.22 3.70
N LYS A 198 17.57 -25.94 3.82
CA LYS A 198 18.89 -25.35 4.04
C LYS A 198 19.61 -25.16 2.71
N ILE A 199 20.19 -23.98 2.55
CA ILE A 199 21.05 -23.69 1.40
C ILE A 199 22.31 -24.55 1.51
N ARG A 200 22.41 -25.64 0.73
CA ARG A 200 23.60 -26.51 0.72
C ARG A 200 24.71 -26.03 -0.22
N HIS A 201 24.38 -25.23 -1.23
CA HIS A 201 25.36 -24.70 -2.19
C HIS A 201 25.03 -23.27 -2.60
N PRO A 202 25.99 -22.32 -2.44
CA PRO A 202 25.77 -20.90 -2.76
C PRO A 202 25.68 -20.57 -4.27
N ARG A 203 25.78 -21.56 -5.15
CA ARG A 203 25.86 -21.36 -6.62
C ARG A 203 24.68 -21.93 -7.42
N LYS A 204 23.63 -22.49 -6.83
CA LYS A 204 22.52 -23.09 -7.59
C LYS A 204 21.14 -22.70 -7.01
N GLY A 205 20.27 -22.21 -7.87
CA GLY A 205 18.83 -22.04 -7.68
C GLY A 205 18.38 -21.16 -6.50
N PHE A 206 18.64 -21.60 -5.27
CA PHE A 206 18.20 -20.88 -4.07
C PHE A 206 19.04 -19.65 -3.74
N ALA A 207 20.32 -19.65 -4.14
CA ALA A 207 21.19 -18.48 -3.97
C ALA A 207 20.81 -17.35 -4.94
N GLU A 208 20.32 -17.68 -6.14
CA GLU A 208 19.78 -16.70 -7.07
C GLU A 208 18.53 -16.02 -6.50
N ALA A 209 17.59 -16.77 -5.91
CA ALA A 209 16.44 -16.20 -5.23
C ALA A 209 16.85 -15.25 -4.08
N GLN A 210 17.93 -15.54 -3.37
CA GLN A 210 18.48 -14.67 -2.33
C GLN A 210 19.11 -13.39 -2.90
N ILE A 211 19.76 -13.47 -4.06
CA ILE A 211 20.29 -12.30 -4.77
C ILE A 211 19.15 -11.43 -5.29
N TYR A 212 18.10 -12.03 -5.85
CA TYR A 212 16.92 -11.31 -6.32
C TYR A 212 16.08 -10.73 -5.17
N SER A 213 16.13 -11.32 -3.97
CA SER A 213 15.50 -10.75 -2.78
C SER A 213 16.26 -9.55 -2.21
N CYS A 214 17.51 -9.35 -2.62
CA CYS A 214 18.30 -8.21 -2.20
C CYS A 214 17.86 -6.95 -2.97
N SER A 215 17.25 -6.00 -2.25
CA SER A 215 16.79 -4.73 -2.84
C SER A 215 17.92 -3.75 -3.17
N SER A 216 19.19 -4.13 -2.98
CA SER A 216 20.36 -3.23 -3.14
C SER A 216 20.17 -1.88 -2.46
N CYS A 217 19.53 -1.88 -1.28
CA CYS A 217 19.18 -0.65 -0.56
C CYS A 217 20.40 0.09 0.05
N GLY A 218 21.59 -0.46 -0.10
CA GLY A 218 22.83 0.12 0.43
C GLY A 218 22.98 0.00 1.95
N LEU A 219 22.29 -0.95 2.57
CA LEU A 219 22.34 -1.23 4.00
C LEU A 219 23.43 -2.26 4.34
#